data_3f0446e128cb2f505ecf6996e22eca0a
#
_entry.id   3f0446e128cb2f505ecf6996e22eca0a
#
_cell.length_a   1.000
_cell.length_b   1.000
_cell.length_c   1.000
_cell.angle_alpha   90.00
_cell.angle_beta   90.00
_cell.angle_gamma   90.00
#
_symmetry.space_group_name_H-M   'P 1'
#
loop_
_entity.id
_entity.type
_entity.pdbx_description
1 polymer ?
#
loop_
_entity_poly.entity_id
_entity_poly.type
_entity_poly.pdbx_seq_one_letter_code
_entity_poly.pdbx_strand_id
1 'polypeptide(L)'
;MGTYFVSNRDESVRMFQSDLLERTTYVHPWVPHLIYIPILVALLWFSPLGVGASALYFAVGLLIWTFIEYLLHRFAFHAPDEIMRETHEISAGLELNQPVIPELPTLRHVIYFIFHGVHHEYPSDSKRLVMPPVASLPMGLVAWIIFSLIFGEKAIPAFAGLLMGYLIYDTTHFVVHHKSVPTAFGKLIKKAHMRHHFLEPDEDYGVSSPLWDIVFRTYGGKKTAPSA
;
A
#
# COMPACT_ATOMS: atom_id res chain seq x y z
N MET A 1 9.92 17.87 -8.91
CA MET A 1 10.46 16.49 -8.79
C MET A 1 10.02 15.70 -10.00
N GLY A 2 10.89 14.83 -10.53
CA GLY A 2 10.54 13.95 -11.66
C GLY A 2 9.74 12.75 -11.17
N THR A 3 8.86 12.25 -12.03
CA THR A 3 8.21 10.95 -11.80
C THR A 3 9.16 9.86 -12.30
N TYR A 4 9.38 8.85 -11.46
CA TYR A 4 10.30 7.77 -11.76
C TYR A 4 9.49 6.51 -12.08
N PHE A 5 9.37 6.17 -13.37
CA PHE A 5 8.84 4.86 -13.77
C PHE A 5 9.64 4.32 -14.96
N VAL A 6 9.81 3.00 -15.00
CA VAL A 6 10.56 2.29 -16.05
C VAL A 6 9.60 1.80 -17.13
N SER A 7 8.51 1.17 -16.73
CA SER A 7 7.54 0.60 -17.67
C SER A 7 6.12 0.61 -17.13
N ASN A 8 5.18 0.96 -18.01
CA ASN A 8 3.73 0.89 -17.73
C ASN A 8 3.07 -0.33 -18.42
N ARG A 9 3.84 -1.38 -18.69
CA ARG A 9 3.35 -2.67 -19.17
C ARG A 9 3.12 -3.61 -18.00
N ASP A 10 2.26 -4.60 -18.17
CA ASP A 10 2.11 -5.70 -17.20
C ASP A 10 3.30 -6.66 -17.31
N GLU A 11 4.40 -6.26 -16.72
CA GLU A 11 5.66 -7.00 -16.72
C GLU A 11 6.34 -6.87 -15.35
N SER A 12 7.06 -7.93 -14.95
CA SER A 12 7.70 -8.01 -13.65
C SER A 12 9.22 -7.99 -13.80
N VAL A 13 9.89 -7.00 -13.22
CA VAL A 13 11.35 -7.00 -13.10
C VAL A 13 11.78 -8.04 -12.07
N ARG A 14 12.95 -8.64 -12.26
CA ARG A 14 13.53 -9.54 -11.26
C ARG A 14 14.08 -8.74 -10.08
N MET A 15 13.65 -9.05 -8.86
CA MET A 15 14.10 -8.36 -7.64
C MET A 15 15.30 -9.08 -7.00
N PHE A 16 15.23 -10.40 -6.83
CA PHE A 16 16.17 -11.20 -6.06
C PHE A 16 17.00 -12.15 -6.93
N GLN A 17 18.24 -12.42 -6.52
CA GLN A 17 19.06 -13.49 -7.12
C GLN A 17 18.46 -14.88 -6.84
N SER A 18 17.91 -15.08 -5.64
CA SER A 18 17.29 -16.34 -5.24
C SER A 18 15.91 -16.51 -5.86
N ASP A 19 15.70 -17.59 -6.61
CA ASP A 19 14.39 -17.92 -7.19
C ASP A 19 13.32 -18.18 -6.12
N LEU A 20 13.71 -18.66 -4.95
CA LEU A 20 12.79 -18.88 -3.84
C LEU A 20 12.27 -17.52 -3.31
N LEU A 21 13.16 -16.57 -3.06
CA LEU A 21 12.77 -15.23 -2.60
C LEU A 21 11.97 -14.51 -3.68
N GLU A 22 12.39 -14.60 -4.93
CA GLU A 22 11.68 -14.00 -6.07
C GLU A 22 10.22 -14.46 -6.14
N ARG A 23 9.98 -15.77 -6.01
CA ARG A 23 8.61 -16.34 -6.02
C ARG A 23 7.73 -15.82 -4.89
N THR A 24 8.30 -15.46 -3.74
CA THR A 24 7.52 -14.92 -2.61
C THR A 24 7.01 -13.51 -2.86
N THR A 25 7.52 -12.81 -3.86
CA THR A 25 7.07 -11.47 -4.25
C THR A 25 5.87 -11.47 -5.18
N TYR A 26 5.60 -12.59 -5.86
CA TYR A 26 4.47 -12.72 -6.78
C TYR A 26 3.21 -13.15 -6.05
N VAL A 27 2.19 -12.31 -6.08
CA VAL A 27 0.95 -12.57 -5.35
C VAL A 27 -0.27 -12.30 -6.25
N HIS A 28 -1.12 -13.31 -6.36
CA HIS A 28 -2.41 -13.11 -7.02
C HIS A 28 -3.32 -12.21 -6.16
N PRO A 29 -4.05 -11.24 -6.72
CA PRO A 29 -4.83 -10.25 -5.96
C PRO A 29 -5.91 -10.83 -5.04
N TRP A 30 -6.33 -12.09 -5.25
CA TRP A 30 -7.27 -12.78 -4.36
C TRP A 30 -6.63 -13.40 -3.11
N VAL A 31 -5.31 -13.51 -3.05
CA VAL A 31 -4.61 -14.17 -1.92
C VAL A 31 -4.86 -13.45 -0.59
N PRO A 32 -4.77 -12.12 -0.47
CA PRO A 32 -5.11 -11.43 0.77
C PRO A 32 -6.55 -11.72 1.22
N HIS A 33 -7.51 -11.76 0.30
CA HIS A 33 -8.90 -12.06 0.61
C HIS A 33 -9.09 -13.48 1.15
N LEU A 34 -8.44 -14.47 0.52
CA LEU A 34 -8.52 -15.87 0.96
C LEU A 34 -7.93 -16.08 2.35
N ILE A 35 -6.91 -15.30 2.74
CA ILE A 35 -6.29 -15.37 4.06
C ILE A 35 -7.10 -14.57 5.09
N TYR A 36 -7.40 -13.31 4.82
CA TYR A 36 -7.87 -12.39 5.85
C TYR A 36 -9.39 -12.36 6.03
N ILE A 37 -10.20 -12.73 5.02
CA ILE A 37 -11.67 -12.83 5.21
C ILE A 37 -12.05 -13.90 6.24
N PRO A 38 -11.50 -15.13 6.21
CA PRO A 38 -11.79 -16.11 7.26
C PRO A 38 -11.36 -15.64 8.66
N ILE A 39 -10.20 -15.00 8.78
CA ILE A 39 -9.71 -14.44 10.05
C ILE A 39 -10.67 -13.34 10.55
N LEU A 40 -11.07 -12.42 9.69
CA LEU A 40 -12.00 -11.34 10.01
C LEU A 40 -13.36 -11.89 10.48
N VAL A 41 -13.90 -12.86 9.77
CA VAL A 41 -15.17 -13.52 10.14
C VAL A 41 -15.03 -14.19 11.52
N ALA A 42 -13.93 -14.91 11.76
CA ALA A 42 -13.68 -15.55 13.06
C ALA A 42 -13.56 -14.51 14.18
N LEU A 43 -12.83 -13.41 13.98
CA LEU A 43 -12.71 -12.33 14.97
C LEU A 43 -14.06 -11.72 15.32
N LEU A 44 -14.90 -11.45 14.33
CA LEU A 44 -16.25 -10.90 14.58
C LEU A 44 -17.16 -11.92 15.26
N TRP A 45 -17.09 -13.20 14.87
CA TRP A 45 -17.88 -14.27 15.47
C TRP A 45 -17.53 -14.50 16.96
N PHE A 46 -16.25 -14.47 17.29
CA PHE A 46 -15.77 -14.66 18.65
C PHE A 46 -15.58 -13.35 19.43
N SER A 47 -16.16 -12.24 18.99
CA SER A 47 -16.10 -10.98 19.72
C SER A 47 -16.78 -11.12 21.08
N PRO A 48 -16.11 -10.77 22.19
CA PRO A 48 -16.70 -10.85 23.54
C PRO A 48 -17.69 -9.72 23.80
N LEU A 49 -17.81 -8.74 22.88
CA LEU A 49 -18.66 -7.57 23.03
C LEU A 49 -20.03 -7.78 22.38
N GLY A 50 -21.04 -7.10 22.89
CA GLY A 50 -22.33 -7.01 22.19
C GLY A 50 -22.21 -6.32 20.82
N VAL A 51 -23.19 -6.57 19.93
CA VAL A 51 -23.18 -6.12 18.53
C VAL A 51 -22.88 -4.62 18.36
N GLY A 52 -23.52 -3.77 19.14
CA GLY A 52 -23.32 -2.31 19.05
C GLY A 52 -21.88 -1.88 19.40
N ALA A 53 -21.31 -2.45 20.48
CA ALA A 53 -19.93 -2.17 20.85
C ALA A 53 -18.95 -2.75 19.84
N SER A 54 -19.19 -3.96 19.34
CA SER A 54 -18.36 -4.57 18.28
C SER A 54 -18.38 -3.71 17.02
N ALA A 55 -19.52 -3.21 16.57
CA ALA A 55 -19.64 -2.32 15.42
C ALA A 55 -18.88 -0.99 15.64
N LEU A 56 -18.95 -0.41 16.83
CA LEU A 56 -18.20 0.81 17.18
C LEU A 56 -16.68 0.58 17.07
N TYR A 57 -16.16 -0.48 17.73
CA TYR A 57 -14.72 -0.74 17.70
C TYR A 57 -14.23 -1.20 16.33
N PHE A 58 -15.05 -1.90 15.56
CA PHE A 58 -14.77 -2.18 14.15
C PHE A 58 -14.60 -0.89 13.35
N ALA A 59 -15.52 0.08 13.49
CA ALA A 59 -15.41 1.38 12.83
C ALA A 59 -14.16 2.15 13.27
N VAL A 60 -13.79 2.09 14.56
CA VAL A 60 -12.54 2.65 15.08
C VAL A 60 -11.32 2.02 14.41
N GLY A 61 -11.29 0.68 14.32
CA GLY A 61 -10.19 -0.03 13.67
C GLY A 61 -10.07 0.31 12.18
N LEU A 62 -11.21 0.43 11.49
CA LEU A 62 -11.25 0.84 10.09
C LEU A 62 -10.69 2.28 9.91
N LEU A 63 -11.09 3.21 10.79
CA LEU A 63 -10.56 4.58 10.76
C LEU A 63 -9.05 4.61 11.05
N ILE A 64 -8.60 3.81 12.05
CA ILE A 64 -7.17 3.69 12.36
C ILE A 64 -6.40 3.17 11.14
N TRP A 65 -6.95 2.20 10.39
CA TRP A 65 -6.29 1.73 9.16
C TRP A 65 -6.08 2.88 8.17
N THR A 66 -7.09 3.69 7.88
CA THR A 66 -6.94 4.79 6.91
C THR A 66 -5.82 5.75 7.30
N PHE A 67 -5.60 5.94 8.61
CA PHE A 67 -4.50 6.76 9.12
C PHE A 67 -3.14 6.05 9.00
N ILE A 68 -3.08 4.78 9.35
CA ILE A 68 -1.86 3.96 9.20
C ILE A 68 -1.46 3.87 7.73
N GLU A 69 -2.40 3.61 6.82
CA GLU A 69 -2.19 3.60 5.36
C GLU A 69 -1.49 4.90 4.90
N TYR A 70 -2.04 6.06 5.29
CA TYR A 70 -1.48 7.36 4.96
C TYR A 70 -0.06 7.53 5.53
N LEU A 71 0.17 7.17 6.80
CA LEU A 71 1.49 7.29 7.43
C LEU A 71 2.53 6.36 6.80
N LEU A 72 2.14 5.10 6.55
CA LEU A 72 3.04 4.14 5.89
C LEU A 72 3.39 4.59 4.48
N HIS A 73 2.39 5.02 3.70
CA HIS A 73 2.62 5.47 2.33
C HIS A 73 3.55 6.68 2.32
N ARG A 74 3.25 7.71 3.14
CA ARG A 74 4.01 8.96 3.14
C ARG A 74 5.42 8.83 3.72
N PHE A 75 5.61 8.08 4.80
CA PHE A 75 6.87 8.12 5.57
C PHE A 75 7.67 6.83 5.54
N ALA A 76 7.05 5.69 5.27
CA ALA A 76 7.73 4.40 5.25
C ALA A 76 7.96 3.87 3.82
N PHE A 77 7.02 4.08 2.91
CA PHE A 77 7.09 3.56 1.55
C PHE A 77 7.83 4.53 0.63
N HIS A 78 7.67 5.83 0.80
CA HIS A 78 8.47 6.81 0.09
C HIS A 78 9.84 7.03 0.75
N ALA A 79 10.81 7.36 -0.07
CA ALA A 79 12.16 7.72 0.36
C ALA A 79 12.48 9.17 -0.07
N PRO A 80 13.55 9.79 0.44
CA PRO A 80 14.05 11.04 -0.10
C PRO A 80 14.29 10.95 -1.60
N ASP A 81 14.07 12.05 -2.32
CA ASP A 81 14.17 12.15 -3.78
C ASP A 81 15.51 11.61 -4.33
N GLU A 82 16.61 11.83 -3.63
CA GLU A 82 17.91 11.28 -3.99
C GLU A 82 17.92 9.75 -4.06
N ILE A 83 17.35 9.07 -3.05
CA ILE A 83 17.26 7.61 -3.01
C ILE A 83 16.32 7.08 -4.11
N MET A 84 15.19 7.74 -4.31
CA MET A 84 14.26 7.37 -5.36
C MET A 84 14.90 7.49 -6.74
N ARG A 85 15.60 8.59 -7.00
CA ARG A 85 16.30 8.85 -8.26
C ARG A 85 17.42 7.84 -8.51
N GLU A 86 18.30 7.60 -7.52
CA GLU A 86 19.40 6.64 -7.66
C GLU A 86 18.87 5.21 -7.88
N THR A 87 17.82 4.81 -7.16
CA THR A 87 17.15 3.51 -7.35
C THR A 87 16.63 3.39 -8.78
N HIS A 88 15.97 4.43 -9.29
CA HIS A 88 15.44 4.47 -10.64
C HIS A 88 16.55 4.37 -11.70
N GLU A 89 17.63 5.14 -11.57
CA GLU A 89 18.76 5.10 -12.50
C GLU A 89 19.38 3.69 -12.60
N ILE A 90 19.48 2.99 -11.47
CA ILE A 90 19.99 1.61 -11.43
C ILE A 90 18.98 0.66 -12.07
N SER A 91 17.73 0.68 -11.63
CA SER A 91 16.69 -0.24 -12.10
C SER A 91 16.42 -0.08 -13.60
N ALA A 92 16.36 1.16 -14.10
CA ALA A 92 16.14 1.47 -15.51
C ALA A 92 17.33 1.05 -16.42
N GLY A 93 18.53 0.89 -15.84
CA GLY A 93 19.71 0.42 -16.55
C GLY A 93 19.81 -1.11 -16.69
N LEU A 94 18.94 -1.86 -16.02
CA LEU A 94 18.97 -3.32 -16.00
C LEU A 94 17.92 -3.92 -16.94
N GLU A 95 18.20 -5.14 -17.42
CA GLU A 95 17.21 -5.95 -18.10
C GLU A 95 16.22 -6.57 -17.11
N LEU A 96 14.99 -6.88 -17.55
CA LEU A 96 13.92 -7.41 -16.67
C LEU A 96 14.29 -8.69 -15.91
N ASN A 97 15.20 -9.51 -16.46
CA ASN A 97 15.68 -10.76 -15.86
C ASN A 97 16.90 -10.57 -14.93
N GLN A 98 17.47 -9.39 -14.88
CA GLN A 98 18.58 -9.06 -13.98
C GLN A 98 18.05 -8.66 -12.61
N PRO A 99 18.58 -9.22 -11.49
CA PRO A 99 18.10 -8.91 -10.17
C PRO A 99 18.53 -7.49 -9.73
N VAL A 100 17.56 -6.66 -9.38
CA VAL A 100 17.79 -5.25 -9.01
C VAL A 100 18.43 -5.11 -7.63
N ILE A 101 17.95 -5.87 -6.63
CA ILE A 101 18.37 -5.69 -5.22
C ILE A 101 19.87 -5.77 -5.00
N PRO A 102 20.63 -6.70 -5.63
CA PRO A 102 22.08 -6.75 -5.44
C PRO A 102 22.82 -5.52 -5.93
N GLU A 103 22.25 -4.77 -6.85
CA GLU A 103 22.87 -3.57 -7.44
C GLU A 103 22.59 -2.30 -6.62
N LEU A 104 21.66 -2.38 -5.64
CA LEU A 104 21.28 -1.23 -4.82
C LEU A 104 22.34 -0.95 -3.74
N PRO A 105 22.81 0.33 -3.60
CA PRO A 105 24.02 0.64 -2.83
C PRO A 105 23.84 0.56 -1.32
N THR A 106 22.63 0.75 -0.79
CA THR A 106 22.38 0.74 0.65
C THR A 106 21.12 0.00 1.03
N LEU A 107 21.02 -0.44 2.29
CA LEU A 107 19.81 -1.05 2.84
C LEU A 107 18.57 -0.15 2.68
N ARG A 108 18.73 1.17 2.69
CA ARG A 108 17.64 2.11 2.53
C ARG A 108 17.05 2.06 1.12
N HIS A 109 17.88 1.94 0.08
CA HIS A 109 17.42 1.70 -1.30
C HIS A 109 16.69 0.38 -1.41
N VAL A 110 17.23 -0.68 -0.78
CA VAL A 110 16.60 -2.01 -0.77
C VAL A 110 15.23 -1.97 -0.11
N ILE A 111 15.10 -1.34 1.06
CA ILE A 111 13.82 -1.20 1.76
C ILE A 111 12.83 -0.42 0.91
N TYR A 112 13.23 0.73 0.37
CA TYR A 112 12.37 1.52 -0.52
C TYR A 112 11.90 0.68 -1.71
N PHE A 113 12.83 0.04 -2.43
CA PHE A 113 12.51 -0.70 -3.64
C PHE A 113 11.56 -1.87 -3.38
N ILE A 114 11.79 -2.65 -2.30
CA ILE A 114 10.94 -3.80 -1.94
C ILE A 114 9.52 -3.37 -1.57
N PHE A 115 9.37 -2.32 -0.76
CA PHE A 115 8.06 -1.98 -0.22
C PHE A 115 7.23 -1.14 -1.18
N HIS A 116 7.86 -0.30 -2.02
CA HIS A 116 7.10 0.62 -2.84
C HIS A 116 7.80 1.05 -4.15
N GLY A 117 9.12 1.13 -4.17
CA GLY A 117 9.86 1.57 -5.35
C GLY A 117 9.59 0.72 -6.57
N VAL A 118 9.57 -0.62 -6.44
CA VAL A 118 9.23 -1.53 -7.54
C VAL A 118 7.84 -1.25 -8.12
N HIS A 119 6.88 -0.86 -7.27
CA HIS A 119 5.53 -0.51 -7.70
C HIS A 119 5.48 0.85 -8.42
N HIS A 120 6.25 1.85 -7.98
CA HIS A 120 6.38 3.12 -8.71
C HIS A 120 7.05 2.94 -10.07
N GLU A 121 8.04 2.08 -10.17
CA GLU A 121 8.77 1.84 -11.41
C GLU A 121 8.02 0.96 -12.40
N TYR A 122 7.20 0.02 -11.90
CA TYR A 122 6.37 -0.91 -12.68
C TYR A 122 4.91 -0.89 -12.21
N PRO A 123 4.20 0.24 -12.32
CA PRO A 123 2.89 0.42 -11.71
C PRO A 123 1.79 -0.47 -12.29
N SER A 124 2.03 -1.11 -13.43
CA SER A 124 1.12 -2.06 -14.07
C SER A 124 1.49 -3.53 -13.83
N ASP A 125 2.51 -3.85 -12.99
CA ASP A 125 2.83 -5.23 -12.63
C ASP A 125 1.72 -5.84 -11.76
N SER A 126 0.85 -6.63 -12.39
CA SER A 126 -0.31 -7.24 -11.74
C SER A 126 0.04 -8.28 -10.66
N LYS A 127 1.30 -8.75 -10.59
CA LYS A 127 1.76 -9.75 -9.64
C LYS A 127 2.32 -9.18 -8.35
N ARG A 128 2.63 -7.85 -8.32
CA ARG A 128 3.29 -7.20 -7.17
C ARG A 128 2.54 -5.98 -6.63
N LEU A 129 1.25 -5.90 -6.93
CA LEU A 129 0.45 -4.77 -6.52
C LEU A 129 -0.14 -4.94 -5.13
N VAL A 130 -0.47 -6.18 -4.74
CA VAL A 130 -0.96 -6.51 -3.40
C VAL A 130 0.19 -7.01 -2.52
N MET A 131 0.10 -6.72 -1.22
CA MET A 131 1.16 -7.08 -0.30
C MET A 131 1.30 -8.61 -0.14
N PRO A 132 2.50 -9.17 -0.32
CA PRO A 132 2.70 -10.61 -0.19
C PRO A 132 2.51 -11.09 1.26
N PRO A 133 1.98 -12.33 1.46
CA PRO A 133 1.75 -12.89 2.79
C PRO A 133 3.00 -12.95 3.67
N VAL A 134 4.18 -13.12 3.06
CA VAL A 134 5.46 -13.11 3.78
C VAL A 134 5.74 -11.77 4.48
N ALA A 135 5.19 -10.66 3.98
CA ALA A 135 5.27 -9.35 4.61
C ALA A 135 4.01 -9.05 5.45
N SER A 136 2.82 -9.28 4.91
CA SER A 136 1.57 -8.89 5.56
C SER A 136 1.26 -9.68 6.84
N LEU A 137 1.62 -10.97 6.92
CA LEU A 137 1.36 -11.78 8.12
C LEU A 137 2.20 -11.33 9.33
N PRO A 138 3.53 -11.14 9.25
CA PRO A 138 4.30 -10.58 10.37
C PRO A 138 3.84 -9.18 10.79
N MET A 139 3.54 -8.30 9.83
CA MET A 139 3.01 -6.97 10.13
C MET A 139 1.65 -7.04 10.82
N GLY A 140 0.77 -7.93 10.37
CA GLY A 140 -0.52 -8.19 11.00
C GLY A 140 -0.37 -8.70 12.43
N LEU A 141 0.60 -9.59 12.69
CA LEU A 141 0.89 -10.08 14.04
C LEU A 141 1.36 -8.95 14.97
N VAL A 142 2.26 -8.10 14.50
CA VAL A 142 2.72 -6.93 15.28
C VAL A 142 1.55 -5.99 15.57
N ALA A 143 0.72 -5.70 14.56
CA ALA A 143 -0.47 -4.88 14.74
C ALA A 143 -1.45 -5.51 15.74
N TRP A 144 -1.68 -6.82 15.69
CA TRP A 144 -2.50 -7.54 16.66
C TRP A 144 -1.98 -7.39 18.10
N ILE A 145 -0.67 -7.54 18.31
CA ILE A 145 -0.06 -7.35 19.64
C ILE A 145 -0.30 -5.92 20.13
N ILE A 146 -0.05 -4.92 19.29
CA ILE A 146 -0.26 -3.51 19.64
C ILE A 146 -1.74 -3.24 19.98
N PHE A 147 -2.67 -3.73 19.18
CA PHE A 147 -4.11 -3.56 19.41
C PHE A 147 -4.53 -4.25 20.73
N SER A 148 -4.01 -5.45 21.00
CA SER A 148 -4.28 -6.19 22.23
C SER A 148 -3.82 -5.43 23.47
N LEU A 149 -2.64 -4.79 23.41
CA LEU A 149 -2.11 -3.98 24.51
C LEU A 149 -2.90 -2.68 24.73
N ILE A 150 -3.37 -2.05 23.65
CA ILE A 150 -4.08 -0.76 23.73
C ILE A 150 -5.57 -0.95 24.08
N PHE A 151 -6.23 -1.92 23.47
CA PHE A 151 -7.68 -2.06 23.52
C PHE A 151 -8.20 -3.17 24.46
N GLY A 152 -7.31 -4.10 24.92
CA GLY A 152 -7.73 -5.23 25.73
C GLY A 152 -8.79 -6.08 25.02
N GLU A 153 -9.92 -6.37 25.67
CA GLU A 153 -11.01 -7.17 25.08
C GLU A 153 -11.64 -6.54 23.84
N LYS A 154 -11.52 -5.21 23.68
CA LYS A 154 -12.04 -4.46 22.53
C LYS A 154 -11.13 -4.61 21.30
N ALA A 155 -9.94 -5.18 21.47
CA ALA A 155 -8.97 -5.39 20.38
C ALA A 155 -9.55 -6.29 19.28
N ILE A 156 -10.35 -7.30 19.62
CA ILE A 156 -10.89 -8.26 18.65
C ILE A 156 -11.70 -7.54 17.54
N PRO A 157 -12.77 -6.80 17.82
CA PRO A 157 -13.51 -6.10 16.78
C PRO A 157 -12.74 -4.92 16.20
N ALA A 158 -11.87 -4.25 16.96
CA ALA A 158 -11.04 -3.18 16.44
C ALA A 158 -10.03 -3.69 15.40
N PHE A 159 -9.38 -4.81 15.68
CA PHE A 159 -8.46 -5.43 14.74
C PHE A 159 -9.16 -6.01 13.50
N ALA A 160 -10.39 -6.54 13.67
CA ALA A 160 -11.22 -6.92 12.52
C ALA A 160 -11.49 -5.71 11.60
N GLY A 161 -11.76 -4.53 12.17
CA GLY A 161 -11.88 -3.28 11.41
C GLY A 161 -10.60 -2.87 10.69
N LEU A 162 -9.45 -3.00 11.36
CA LEU A 162 -8.12 -2.78 10.76
C LEU A 162 -7.90 -3.71 9.54
N LEU A 163 -8.16 -5.01 9.69
CA LEU A 163 -8.03 -5.99 8.60
C LEU A 163 -8.96 -5.68 7.43
N MET A 164 -10.20 -5.27 7.70
CA MET A 164 -11.12 -4.84 6.64
C MET A 164 -10.56 -3.62 5.90
N GLY A 165 -10.01 -2.65 6.62
CA GLY A 165 -9.36 -1.48 6.02
C GLY A 165 -8.20 -1.87 5.11
N TYR A 166 -7.34 -2.79 5.55
CA TYR A 166 -6.26 -3.35 4.74
C TYR A 166 -6.79 -4.02 3.46
N LEU A 167 -7.84 -4.83 3.54
CA LEU A 167 -8.43 -5.47 2.36
C LEU A 167 -9.05 -4.44 1.39
N ILE A 168 -9.67 -3.39 1.91
CA ILE A 168 -10.18 -2.27 1.10
C ILE A 168 -9.03 -1.57 0.38
N TYR A 169 -7.93 -1.31 1.09
CA TYR A 169 -6.72 -0.71 0.52
C TYR A 169 -6.14 -1.56 -0.62
N ASP A 170 -5.82 -2.84 -0.37
CA ASP A 170 -5.24 -3.74 -1.38
C ASP A 170 -6.15 -3.86 -2.62
N THR A 171 -7.47 -4.00 -2.39
CA THR A 171 -8.47 -4.09 -3.46
C THR A 171 -8.54 -2.79 -4.27
N THR A 172 -8.62 -1.65 -3.60
CA THR A 172 -8.72 -0.34 -4.25
C THR A 172 -7.46 -0.08 -5.06
N HIS A 173 -6.28 -0.36 -4.49
CA HIS A 173 -4.99 -0.19 -5.14
C HIS A 173 -4.91 -1.01 -6.45
N PHE A 174 -5.25 -2.30 -6.39
CA PHE A 174 -5.31 -3.14 -7.57
C PHE A 174 -6.32 -2.62 -8.62
N VAL A 175 -7.52 -2.23 -8.18
CA VAL A 175 -8.57 -1.77 -9.08
C VAL A 175 -8.21 -0.46 -9.78
N VAL A 176 -7.60 0.51 -9.09
CA VAL A 176 -7.25 1.80 -9.71
C VAL A 176 -6.16 1.65 -10.76
N HIS A 177 -5.26 0.66 -10.64
CA HIS A 177 -4.26 0.37 -11.67
C HIS A 177 -4.84 -0.42 -12.85
N HIS A 178 -5.62 -1.47 -12.60
CA HIS A 178 -5.95 -2.48 -13.62
C HIS A 178 -7.38 -2.42 -14.17
N LYS A 179 -8.30 -1.67 -13.55
CA LYS A 179 -9.71 -1.69 -13.93
C LYS A 179 -10.26 -0.29 -14.24
N SER A 180 -11.33 -0.26 -15.01
CA SER A 180 -12.17 0.93 -15.12
C SER A 180 -13.01 1.09 -13.86
N VAL A 181 -13.14 2.32 -13.36
CA VAL A 181 -13.88 2.62 -12.14
C VAL A 181 -15.12 3.43 -12.48
N PRO A 182 -16.34 2.88 -12.30
CA PRO A 182 -17.55 3.56 -12.76
C PRO A 182 -18.07 4.64 -11.82
N THR A 183 -17.83 4.51 -10.50
CA THR A 183 -18.37 5.43 -9.48
C THR A 183 -17.63 6.76 -9.43
N ALA A 184 -18.33 7.84 -9.04
CA ALA A 184 -17.72 9.16 -8.89
C ALA A 184 -16.58 9.15 -7.85
N PHE A 185 -16.79 8.49 -6.70
CA PHE A 185 -15.78 8.35 -5.65
C PHE A 185 -14.56 7.55 -6.14
N GLY A 186 -14.78 6.41 -6.79
CA GLY A 186 -13.68 5.62 -7.34
C GLY A 186 -12.87 6.39 -8.41
N LYS A 187 -13.53 7.17 -9.27
CA LYS A 187 -12.84 8.04 -10.23
C LYS A 187 -11.99 9.10 -9.55
N LEU A 188 -12.47 9.66 -8.42
CA LEU A 188 -11.72 10.61 -7.61
C LEU A 188 -10.44 9.96 -7.06
N ILE A 189 -10.58 8.78 -6.42
CA ILE A 189 -9.44 8.01 -5.91
C ILE A 189 -8.46 7.66 -7.03
N LYS A 190 -8.95 7.09 -8.14
CA LYS A 190 -8.09 6.75 -9.29
C LYS A 190 -7.33 7.96 -9.81
N LYS A 191 -8.00 9.12 -9.95
CA LYS A 191 -7.35 10.36 -10.42
C LYS A 191 -6.26 10.82 -9.46
N ALA A 192 -6.52 10.78 -8.15
CA ALA A 192 -5.54 11.15 -7.13
C ALA A 192 -4.32 10.20 -7.21
N HIS A 193 -4.55 8.89 -7.17
CA HIS A 193 -3.49 7.89 -7.20
C HIS A 193 -2.66 7.92 -8.50
N MET A 194 -3.28 8.11 -9.67
CA MET A 194 -2.56 8.28 -10.94
C MET A 194 -1.75 9.59 -10.97
N ARG A 195 -2.23 10.66 -10.33
CA ARG A 195 -1.44 11.90 -10.19
C ARG A 195 -0.21 11.66 -9.32
N HIS A 196 -0.36 10.96 -8.20
CA HIS A 196 0.71 10.54 -7.33
C HIS A 196 1.81 9.75 -8.11
N HIS A 197 1.43 8.77 -8.91
CA HIS A 197 2.38 7.97 -9.70
C HIS A 197 3.07 8.75 -10.81
N PHE A 198 2.32 9.59 -11.53
CA PHE A 198 2.81 10.09 -12.81
C PHE A 198 3.05 11.61 -12.85
N LEU A 199 2.68 12.35 -11.80
CA LEU A 199 2.82 13.81 -11.80
C LEU A 199 3.45 14.37 -10.51
N GLU A 200 2.94 14.00 -9.34
CA GLU A 200 3.26 14.63 -8.05
C GLU A 200 3.42 13.56 -6.95
N PRO A 201 4.57 12.88 -6.88
CA PRO A 201 4.78 11.79 -5.92
C PRO A 201 4.76 12.23 -4.44
N ASP A 202 4.84 13.53 -4.18
CA ASP A 202 4.78 14.11 -2.84
C ASP A 202 3.35 14.51 -2.40
N GLU A 203 2.33 14.14 -3.17
CA GLU A 203 0.92 14.42 -2.90
C GLU A 203 0.08 13.14 -3.04
N ASP A 204 -1.17 13.15 -2.52
CA ASP A 204 -2.16 12.07 -2.72
C ASP A 204 -1.72 10.69 -2.20
N TYR A 205 -1.25 10.65 -0.96
CA TYR A 205 -0.80 9.40 -0.32
C TYR A 205 -1.93 8.44 0.07
N GLY A 206 -3.17 8.93 0.22
CA GLY A 206 -4.33 8.11 0.56
C GLY A 206 -4.84 7.31 -0.64
N VAL A 207 -4.68 5.99 -0.62
CA VAL A 207 -5.11 5.07 -1.69
C VAL A 207 -6.57 4.68 -1.54
N SER A 208 -7.05 4.43 -0.32
CA SER A 208 -8.45 4.06 -0.05
C SER A 208 -9.34 5.26 0.24
N SER A 209 -8.78 6.37 0.70
CA SER A 209 -9.49 7.58 1.07
C SER A 209 -8.59 8.81 1.02
N PRO A 210 -9.05 9.96 0.49
CA PRO A 210 -8.30 11.22 0.51
C PRO A 210 -8.38 11.96 1.87
N LEU A 211 -8.97 11.35 2.89
CA LEU A 211 -9.26 11.99 4.17
C LEU A 211 -8.02 12.66 4.79
N TRP A 212 -6.94 11.90 4.90
CA TRP A 212 -5.73 12.38 5.55
C TRP A 212 -4.91 13.32 4.66
N ASP A 213 -4.98 13.16 3.35
CA ASP A 213 -4.42 14.16 2.41
C ASP A 213 -5.09 15.51 2.57
N ILE A 214 -6.40 15.54 2.78
CA ILE A 214 -7.14 16.78 3.05
C ILE A 214 -6.73 17.37 4.41
N VAL A 215 -6.68 16.54 5.46
CA VAL A 215 -6.31 16.97 6.82
C VAL A 215 -4.89 17.53 6.86
N PHE A 216 -3.94 16.83 6.24
CA PHE A 216 -2.53 17.22 6.24
C PHE A 216 -2.09 18.07 5.03
N ARG A 217 -3.07 18.50 4.19
CA ARG A 217 -2.86 19.38 3.03
C ARG A 217 -1.91 18.80 1.96
N THR A 218 -1.91 17.50 1.81
CA THR A 218 -1.19 16.76 0.77
C THR A 218 -2.11 16.32 -0.37
N TYR A 219 -3.37 16.79 -0.39
CA TYR A 219 -4.31 16.52 -1.49
C TYR A 219 -3.97 17.39 -2.70
N GLY A 220 -3.51 16.76 -3.78
CA GLY A 220 -3.11 17.42 -5.02
C GLY A 220 -4.29 18.00 -5.81
N GLY A 221 -3.98 18.92 -6.73
CA GLY A 221 -4.95 19.54 -7.63
C GLY A 221 -5.45 20.92 -7.21
N LYS A 222 -4.88 21.54 -6.17
CA LYS A 222 -5.12 22.94 -5.78
C LYS A 222 -3.88 23.85 -5.90
N LYS A 223 -2.88 23.47 -6.68
CA LYS A 223 -1.89 24.50 -7.08
C LYS A 223 -2.60 25.45 -8.03
N THR A 224 -3.24 26.50 -7.47
CA THR A 224 -3.52 27.71 -8.22
C THR A 224 -2.20 28.17 -8.82
N ALA A 225 -2.22 28.46 -10.13
CA ALA A 225 -1.07 29.04 -10.80
C ALA A 225 -0.48 30.16 -9.95
N PRO A 226 0.86 30.32 -9.87
CA PRO A 226 1.43 31.46 -9.20
C PRO A 226 0.80 32.71 -9.85
N SER A 227 0.20 33.55 -9.02
CA SER A 227 -0.26 34.88 -9.43
C SER A 227 0.94 35.57 -10.03
N ALA A 228 0.85 35.89 -11.33
CA ALA A 228 1.83 36.66 -12.07
C ALA A 228 2.08 38.04 -11.44
#